data_c6aa9994240fd4818f545b52ca05923d
#
_entry.id   c6aa9994240fd4818f545b52ca05923d
#
_cell.length_a   1.000
_cell.length_b   1.000
_cell.length_c   1.000
_cell.angle_alpha   90.00
_cell.angle_beta   90.00
_cell.angle_gamma   90.00
#
_symmetry.space_group_name_H-M   'P 1'
#
loop_
_entity.id
_entity.type
_entity.pdbx_description
1 polymer ?
#
loop_
_entity_poly.entity_id
_entity_poly.type
_entity_poly.pdbx_seq_one_letter_code
_entity_poly.pdbx_strand_id
1 'polypeptide(L)'
;MSNTRYLPDAKDAQLCAPTAKSGKGACVVNDPLARVGMGGVSGNAGLFSTLDDLMLYTAMLLNGGTLHNAEILSPRATQAIMTRPRGYEWFNRTLGWEHFDECSQTGGDLLSNATIGHTGATGTSIVIDPELDVVVIMLTNRAHITSKRFPLEMRSKLASIVGSAIMQ
;
A
#
# COMPACT_ATOMS: atom_id res chain seq x y z
N MET A 1 -10.65 -8.99 -7.31
CA MET A 1 -9.24 -8.56 -7.56
C MET A 1 -8.60 -9.48 -8.59
N SER A 2 -8.97 -9.31 -9.85
CA SER A 2 -8.53 -10.19 -10.96
C SER A 2 -7.12 -9.84 -11.48
N ASN A 3 -6.65 -8.63 -11.22
CA ASN A 3 -5.37 -8.11 -11.70
C ASN A 3 -4.27 -8.07 -10.62
N THR A 4 -4.55 -8.64 -9.43
CA THR A 4 -3.57 -8.73 -8.34
C THR A 4 -2.95 -10.12 -8.32
N ARG A 5 -1.65 -10.21 -8.58
CA ARG A 5 -0.95 -11.48 -8.69
C ARG A 5 0.56 -11.37 -8.51
N TYR A 6 1.16 -12.47 -8.12
CA TYR A 6 2.59 -12.68 -8.30
C TYR A 6 2.86 -13.16 -9.73
N LEU A 7 4.07 -12.94 -10.20
CA LEU A 7 4.57 -13.46 -11.49
C LEU A 7 3.59 -13.17 -12.66
N PRO A 8 3.29 -11.89 -12.97
CA PRO A 8 2.44 -11.56 -14.11
C PRO A 8 2.92 -12.21 -15.40
N ASP A 9 2.01 -12.63 -16.24
CA ASP A 9 2.29 -13.26 -17.52
C ASP A 9 2.90 -12.29 -18.53
N ALA A 10 3.50 -12.83 -19.60
CA ALA A 10 4.04 -12.02 -20.69
C ALA A 10 2.98 -11.12 -21.36
N LYS A 11 1.70 -11.55 -21.39
CA LYS A 11 0.57 -10.74 -21.86
C LYS A 11 0.30 -9.51 -21.01
N ASP A 12 0.66 -9.56 -19.71
CA ASP A 12 0.51 -8.46 -18.77
C ASP A 12 1.65 -7.44 -18.89
N ALA A 13 2.69 -7.74 -19.67
CA ALA A 13 3.91 -6.92 -19.76
C ALA A 13 3.62 -5.47 -20.18
N GLN A 14 2.61 -5.25 -21.01
CA GLN A 14 2.21 -3.91 -21.46
C GLN A 14 1.51 -3.10 -20.36
N LEU A 15 0.95 -3.78 -19.36
CA LEU A 15 0.21 -3.18 -18.25
C LEU A 15 1.12 -2.91 -17.04
N CYS A 16 2.28 -3.53 -16.97
CA CYS A 16 3.20 -3.36 -15.85
C CYS A 16 4.03 -2.11 -15.99
N ALA A 17 4.04 -1.28 -14.95
CA ALA A 17 5.02 -0.21 -14.84
C ALA A 17 6.44 -0.81 -14.77
N PRO A 18 7.42 -0.33 -15.57
CA PRO A 18 8.77 -0.87 -15.57
C PRO A 18 9.50 -0.51 -14.27
N THR A 19 9.81 -1.52 -13.45
CA THR A 19 10.42 -1.32 -12.12
C THR A 19 11.95 -1.52 -12.12
N ALA A 20 12.54 -1.94 -13.22
CA ALA A 20 13.98 -2.13 -13.34
C ALA A 20 14.65 -1.02 -14.13
N LYS A 21 15.76 -0.50 -13.61
CA LYS A 21 16.55 0.60 -14.20
C LYS A 21 17.18 0.28 -15.54
N SER A 22 17.12 -0.69 -16.19
CA SER A 22 17.75 -0.93 -17.48
C SER A 22 17.19 -2.18 -18.16
N GLY A 23 16.33 -2.00 -19.16
CA GLY A 23 16.09 -2.99 -20.22
C GLY A 23 15.67 -4.41 -19.81
N LYS A 24 15.57 -4.68 -18.55
CA LYS A 24 15.03 -5.95 -18.04
C LYS A 24 13.53 -5.83 -18.05
N GLY A 25 12.89 -6.29 -19.04
CA GLY A 25 11.45 -6.46 -19.25
C GLY A 25 10.45 -5.81 -18.29
N ALA A 26 9.24 -5.61 -18.73
CA ALA A 26 8.12 -5.26 -17.85
C ALA A 26 7.81 -6.43 -16.89
N CYS A 27 7.13 -6.15 -15.78
CA CYS A 27 6.73 -7.15 -14.78
C CYS A 27 7.90 -7.84 -14.02
N VAL A 28 9.04 -7.17 -13.90
CA VAL A 28 10.18 -7.68 -13.14
C VAL A 28 10.09 -7.22 -11.68
N VAL A 29 10.15 -8.15 -10.75
CA VAL A 29 10.18 -7.85 -9.30
C VAL A 29 11.42 -7.01 -9.00
N ASN A 30 11.20 -5.83 -8.41
CA ASN A 30 12.28 -4.85 -8.14
C ASN A 30 13.27 -5.35 -7.09
N ASP A 31 12.78 -5.97 -6.02
CA ASP A 31 13.62 -6.51 -4.95
C ASP A 31 14.47 -7.68 -5.45
N PRO A 32 15.83 -7.61 -5.34
CA PRO A 32 16.70 -8.67 -5.86
C PRO A 32 16.56 -10.00 -5.10
N LEU A 33 16.35 -9.94 -3.78
CA LEU A 33 16.22 -11.15 -2.96
C LEU A 33 14.92 -11.88 -3.25
N ALA A 34 13.81 -11.13 -3.31
CA ALA A 34 12.52 -11.69 -3.70
C ALA A 34 12.57 -12.26 -5.13
N ARG A 35 13.20 -11.54 -6.07
CA ARG A 35 13.29 -11.95 -7.47
C ARG A 35 14.13 -13.21 -7.67
N VAL A 36 15.32 -13.27 -7.09
CA VAL A 36 16.31 -14.32 -7.35
C VAL A 36 16.24 -15.40 -6.28
N GLY A 37 16.25 -15.01 -5.01
CA GLY A 37 16.29 -15.96 -3.90
C GLY A 37 14.96 -16.66 -3.63
N MET A 38 13.83 -15.98 -3.94
CA MET A 38 12.49 -16.50 -3.64
C MET A 38 11.63 -16.70 -4.89
N GLY A 39 12.24 -16.72 -6.07
CA GLY A 39 11.54 -16.99 -7.33
C GLY A 39 10.45 -15.96 -7.71
N GLY A 40 10.49 -14.76 -7.15
CA GLY A 40 9.53 -13.69 -7.42
C GLY A 40 8.26 -13.70 -6.56
N VAL A 41 8.13 -14.64 -5.63
CA VAL A 41 6.99 -14.75 -4.71
C VAL A 41 7.47 -14.60 -3.27
N SER A 42 7.15 -13.48 -2.63
CA SER A 42 7.58 -13.20 -1.27
C SER A 42 6.60 -12.28 -0.55
N GLY A 43 6.50 -12.42 0.78
CA GLY A 43 5.64 -11.58 1.61
C GLY A 43 6.07 -10.10 1.66
N ASN A 44 7.32 -9.81 1.34
CA ASN A 44 7.84 -8.42 1.38
C ASN A 44 7.88 -7.73 0.02
N ALA A 45 7.80 -8.48 -1.09
CA ALA A 45 7.89 -7.92 -2.44
C ALA A 45 7.40 -8.90 -3.51
N GLY A 46 7.11 -8.41 -4.71
CA GLY A 46 6.78 -9.22 -5.87
C GLY A 46 5.31 -9.23 -6.24
N LEU A 47 4.43 -8.70 -5.41
CA LEU A 47 3.01 -8.56 -5.76
C LEU A 47 2.81 -7.40 -6.73
N PHE A 48 2.08 -7.65 -7.80
CA PHE A 48 1.60 -6.65 -8.76
C PHE A 48 0.10 -6.46 -8.58
N SER A 49 -0.36 -5.23 -8.71
CA SER A 49 -1.78 -4.90 -8.57
C SER A 49 -2.13 -3.67 -9.41
N THR A 50 -3.42 -3.35 -9.48
CA THR A 50 -3.97 -2.14 -10.08
C THR A 50 -4.61 -1.26 -9.02
N LEU A 51 -4.87 0.00 -9.37
CA LEU A 51 -5.59 0.93 -8.49
C LEU A 51 -6.97 0.37 -8.11
N ASP A 52 -7.72 -0.12 -9.10
CA ASP A 52 -9.07 -0.67 -8.88
C ASP A 52 -9.07 -1.86 -7.91
N ASP A 53 -8.12 -2.78 -8.06
CA ASP A 53 -8.01 -3.91 -7.15
C ASP A 53 -7.62 -3.47 -5.72
N LEU A 54 -6.73 -2.48 -5.60
CA LEU A 54 -6.36 -1.94 -4.29
C LEU A 54 -7.51 -1.17 -3.64
N MET A 55 -8.34 -0.47 -4.41
CA MET A 55 -9.57 0.15 -3.91
C MET A 55 -10.54 -0.89 -3.34
N LEU A 56 -10.72 -2.02 -4.02
CA LEU A 56 -11.56 -3.12 -3.51
C LEU A 56 -10.99 -3.70 -2.21
N TYR A 57 -9.67 -3.88 -2.15
CA TYR A 57 -9.00 -4.40 -0.94
C TYR A 57 -9.16 -3.47 0.25
N THR A 58 -8.92 -2.17 0.06
CA THR A 58 -9.01 -1.19 1.13
C THR A 58 -10.46 -0.94 1.55
N ALA A 59 -11.41 -0.92 0.62
CA ALA A 59 -12.83 -0.86 0.94
C ALA A 59 -13.29 -2.07 1.78
N MET A 60 -12.81 -3.27 1.47
CA MET A 60 -13.07 -4.47 2.28
C MET A 60 -12.56 -4.28 3.71
N LEU A 61 -11.37 -3.73 3.91
CA LEU A 61 -10.82 -3.47 5.25
C LEU A 61 -11.66 -2.44 6.02
N LEU A 62 -12.01 -1.30 5.40
CA LEU A 62 -12.85 -0.27 6.03
C LEU A 62 -14.25 -0.80 6.38
N ASN A 63 -14.80 -1.69 5.55
CA ASN A 63 -16.07 -2.35 5.81
C ASN A 63 -15.99 -3.57 6.75
N GLY A 64 -14.99 -3.62 7.63
CA GLY A 64 -14.88 -4.66 8.66
C GLY A 64 -14.65 -6.07 8.12
N GLY A 65 -14.06 -6.19 6.91
CA GLY A 65 -13.77 -7.47 6.27
C GLY A 65 -14.80 -7.91 5.23
N THR A 66 -15.78 -7.07 4.91
CA THR A 66 -16.88 -7.39 3.99
C THR A 66 -16.73 -6.61 2.68
N LEU A 67 -16.97 -7.26 1.55
CA LEU A 67 -17.03 -6.63 0.23
C LEU A 67 -18.24 -7.18 -0.55
N HIS A 68 -19.08 -6.28 -1.10
CA HIS A 68 -20.27 -6.66 -1.88
C HIS A 68 -21.15 -7.74 -1.20
N ASN A 69 -21.40 -7.59 0.10
CA ASN A 69 -22.16 -8.53 0.95
C ASN A 69 -21.48 -9.90 1.16
N ALA A 70 -20.24 -10.09 0.73
CA ALA A 70 -19.45 -11.28 1.02
C ALA A 70 -18.49 -11.00 2.18
N GLU A 71 -18.54 -11.80 3.22
CA GLU A 71 -17.54 -11.79 4.30
C GLU A 71 -16.26 -12.45 3.79
N ILE A 72 -15.21 -11.65 3.64
CA ILE A 72 -13.88 -12.09 3.19
C ILE A 72 -12.99 -12.37 4.42
N LEU A 73 -13.07 -11.50 5.41
CA LEU A 73 -12.40 -11.63 6.70
C LEU A 73 -13.44 -11.43 7.81
N SER A 74 -13.29 -12.14 8.91
CA SER A 74 -14.13 -11.84 10.07
C SER A 74 -13.84 -10.43 10.62
N PRO A 75 -14.81 -9.76 11.26
CA PRO A 75 -14.58 -8.44 11.88
C PRO A 75 -13.40 -8.44 12.87
N ARG A 76 -13.22 -9.52 13.63
CA ARG A 76 -12.08 -9.66 14.55
C ARG A 76 -10.72 -9.76 13.83
N ALA A 77 -10.67 -10.49 12.72
CA ALA A 77 -9.46 -10.59 11.91
C ALA A 77 -9.11 -9.22 11.29
N THR A 78 -10.10 -8.51 10.77
CA THR A 78 -9.93 -7.17 10.22
C THR A 78 -9.45 -6.19 11.30
N GLN A 79 -10.07 -6.20 12.48
CA GLN A 79 -9.61 -5.39 13.61
C GLN A 79 -8.15 -5.70 13.99
N ALA A 80 -7.77 -6.98 14.07
CA ALA A 80 -6.40 -7.37 14.39
C ALA A 80 -5.38 -6.93 13.34
N ILE A 81 -5.77 -6.86 12.07
CA ILE A 81 -4.93 -6.33 10.99
C ILE A 81 -4.77 -4.81 11.10
N MET A 82 -5.83 -4.10 11.49
CA MET A 82 -5.85 -2.64 11.46
C MET A 82 -5.43 -1.97 12.78
N THR A 83 -5.31 -2.71 13.88
CA THR A 83 -4.95 -2.14 15.19
C THR A 83 -3.62 -2.67 15.70
N ARG A 84 -2.99 -1.92 16.60
CA ARG A 84 -1.77 -2.37 17.28
C ARG A 84 -2.07 -3.61 18.14
N PRO A 85 -1.17 -4.61 18.17
CA PRO A 85 -1.32 -5.75 19.06
C PRO A 85 -1.32 -5.32 20.54
N ARG A 86 -2.18 -5.90 21.34
CA ARG A 86 -2.25 -5.64 22.79
C ARG A 86 -0.90 -5.91 23.47
N GLY A 87 -0.47 -5.01 24.32
CA GLY A 87 0.82 -5.09 25.03
C GLY A 87 2.02 -4.64 24.18
N TYR A 88 1.75 -4.15 22.97
CA TYR A 88 2.76 -3.61 22.06
C TYR A 88 2.38 -2.21 21.56
N GLU A 89 1.73 -1.43 22.39
CA GLU A 89 1.25 -0.08 22.06
C GLU A 89 2.41 0.88 21.69
N TRP A 90 3.62 0.58 22.15
CA TRP A 90 4.84 1.28 21.79
C TRP A 90 5.38 0.91 20.40
N PHE A 91 4.88 -0.18 19.81
CA PHE A 91 5.34 -0.65 18.51
C PHE A 91 4.53 0.01 17.39
N ASN A 92 5.23 0.67 16.47
CA ASN A 92 4.56 1.44 15.42
C ASN A 92 4.08 0.59 14.25
N ARG A 93 3.57 -0.61 14.54
CA ARG A 93 3.06 -1.53 13.53
C ARG A 93 1.84 -2.31 14.00
N THR A 94 0.98 -2.61 13.03
CA THR A 94 -0.07 -3.63 13.12
C THR A 94 0.40 -4.92 12.44
N LEU A 95 -0.51 -5.84 12.17
CA LEU A 95 -0.21 -7.02 11.36
C LEU A 95 -0.17 -6.63 9.86
N GLY A 96 0.96 -6.08 9.42
CA GLY A 96 1.20 -5.71 8.03
C GLY A 96 1.20 -4.22 7.71
N TRP A 97 0.74 -3.34 8.62
CA TRP A 97 0.71 -1.90 8.41
C TRP A 97 1.65 -1.16 9.36
N GLU A 98 2.09 0.02 8.96
CA GLU A 98 2.66 1.03 9.83
C GLU A 98 1.53 1.90 10.39
N HIS A 99 1.63 2.30 11.64
CA HIS A 99 0.82 3.35 12.22
C HIS A 99 1.43 4.71 11.86
N PHE A 100 0.63 5.59 11.30
CA PHE A 100 1.06 6.94 10.94
C PHE A 100 0.62 7.93 12.02
N ASP A 101 1.17 7.73 13.21
CA ASP A 101 1.07 8.72 14.29
C ASP A 101 2.01 9.91 14.06
N GLU A 102 2.14 10.78 15.04
CA GLU A 102 2.92 12.02 15.01
C GLU A 102 4.38 11.86 14.51
N CYS A 103 4.90 10.65 14.50
CA CYS A 103 6.27 10.36 14.07
C CYS A 103 6.38 9.99 12.58
N SER A 104 5.26 9.77 11.87
CA SER A 104 5.27 9.35 10.49
C SER A 104 4.90 10.46 9.52
N GLN A 105 5.84 10.84 8.67
CA GLN A 105 5.59 11.85 7.63
C GLN A 105 4.72 11.36 6.47
N THR A 106 4.38 10.07 6.37
CA THR A 106 3.69 9.53 5.19
C THR A 106 2.18 9.76 5.23
N GLY A 107 1.58 9.77 6.43
CA GLY A 107 0.14 9.98 6.65
C GLY A 107 -0.33 11.43 6.45
N GLY A 108 0.59 12.39 6.32
CA GLY A 108 0.25 13.82 6.29
C GLY A 108 -0.17 14.34 7.67
N ASP A 109 -0.65 15.58 7.71
CA ASP A 109 -0.87 16.31 8.96
C ASP A 109 -2.36 16.44 9.34
N LEU A 110 -3.27 15.97 8.48
CA LEU A 110 -4.71 16.24 8.59
C LEU A 110 -5.58 14.97 8.68
N LEU A 111 -4.98 13.81 8.72
CA LEU A 111 -5.65 12.54 8.98
C LEU A 111 -5.63 12.24 10.49
N SER A 112 -6.45 11.27 10.92
CA SER A 112 -6.57 10.92 12.34
C SER A 112 -5.36 10.13 12.85
N ASN A 113 -5.24 10.04 14.18
CA ASN A 113 -4.22 9.22 14.84
C ASN A 113 -4.44 7.70 14.65
N ALA A 114 -5.58 7.28 14.14
CA ALA A 114 -5.86 5.89 13.79
C ALA A 114 -5.33 5.50 12.40
N THR A 115 -4.76 6.47 11.67
CA THR A 115 -4.24 6.25 10.33
C THR A 115 -3.16 5.19 10.28
N ILE A 116 -3.34 4.24 9.39
CA ILE A 116 -2.39 3.18 9.08
C ILE A 116 -2.02 3.21 7.60
N GLY A 117 -0.94 2.57 7.24
CA GLY A 117 -0.57 2.45 5.81
C GLY A 117 0.73 1.72 5.60
N HIS A 118 1.15 1.66 4.37
CA HIS A 118 2.46 1.11 3.99
C HIS A 118 3.01 1.77 2.74
N THR A 119 4.33 1.83 2.67
CA THR A 119 5.03 2.37 1.51
C THR A 119 5.74 1.26 0.73
N GLY A 120 5.84 1.43 -0.59
CA GLY A 120 6.60 0.53 -1.45
C GLY A 120 7.92 1.16 -1.91
N ALA A 121 8.96 0.34 -2.01
CA ALA A 121 10.28 0.75 -2.48
C ALA A 121 10.26 1.34 -3.90
N THR A 122 9.31 0.93 -4.73
CA THR A 122 9.11 1.44 -6.09
C THR A 122 8.43 2.81 -6.15
N GLY A 123 7.97 3.34 -5.02
CA GLY A 123 7.36 4.66 -4.92
C GLY A 123 5.87 4.66 -4.58
N THR A 124 5.26 3.51 -4.47
CA THR A 124 3.85 3.33 -4.13
C THR A 124 3.57 3.60 -2.66
N SER A 125 2.33 3.90 -2.30
CA SER A 125 1.84 3.91 -0.92
C SER A 125 0.34 3.69 -0.86
N ILE A 126 -0.11 3.14 0.28
CA ILE A 126 -1.50 3.07 0.69
C ILE A 126 -1.57 3.69 2.08
N VAL A 127 -2.52 4.58 2.29
CA VAL A 127 -2.86 5.21 3.57
C VAL A 127 -4.33 4.96 3.81
N ILE A 128 -4.69 4.49 4.98
CA ILE A 128 -6.06 4.15 5.38
C ILE A 128 -6.34 4.85 6.70
N ASP A 129 -7.37 5.66 6.74
CA ASP A 129 -7.88 6.29 7.96
C ASP A 129 -9.26 5.71 8.27
N PRO A 130 -9.37 4.83 9.27
CA PRO A 130 -10.64 4.20 9.61
C PRO A 130 -11.60 5.11 10.38
N GLU A 131 -11.13 6.21 10.98
CA GLU A 131 -11.99 7.17 11.69
C GLU A 131 -12.64 8.15 10.72
N LEU A 132 -11.93 8.53 9.67
CA LEU A 132 -12.42 9.44 8.63
C LEU A 132 -13.04 8.71 7.44
N ASP A 133 -13.01 7.38 7.42
CA ASP A 133 -13.45 6.52 6.31
C ASP A 133 -12.78 6.89 4.98
N VAL A 134 -11.48 7.09 5.01
CA VAL A 134 -10.69 7.60 3.89
C VAL A 134 -9.55 6.67 3.53
N VAL A 135 -9.31 6.53 2.23
CA VAL A 135 -8.14 5.84 1.68
C VAL A 135 -7.42 6.73 0.68
N VAL A 136 -6.10 6.80 0.79
CA VAL A 136 -5.24 7.46 -0.18
C VAL A 136 -4.28 6.44 -0.79
N ILE A 137 -4.47 6.12 -2.06
CA ILE A 137 -3.60 5.20 -2.81
C ILE A 137 -2.78 6.00 -3.80
N MET A 138 -1.46 5.88 -3.71
CA MET A 138 -0.56 6.52 -4.65
C MET A 138 0.30 5.47 -5.36
N LEU A 139 0.12 5.34 -6.67
CA LEU A 139 0.89 4.44 -7.52
C LEU A 139 1.87 5.27 -8.37
N THR A 140 3.11 5.32 -7.94
CA THR A 140 4.20 5.98 -8.65
C THR A 140 5.35 5.02 -8.92
N ASN A 141 6.25 5.38 -9.83
CA ASN A 141 7.36 4.53 -10.20
C ASN A 141 8.71 5.27 -10.11
N ARG A 142 9.22 5.38 -8.88
CA ARG A 142 10.57 5.97 -8.65
C ARG A 142 11.70 5.05 -9.10
N ALA A 143 11.43 3.77 -9.27
CA ALA A 143 12.47 2.81 -9.65
C ALA A 143 12.92 3.00 -11.11
N HIS A 144 12.08 3.60 -11.96
CA HIS A 144 12.39 3.85 -13.37
C HIS A 144 13.05 5.21 -13.64
N ILE A 145 12.89 6.17 -12.74
CA ILE A 145 13.47 7.50 -12.93
C ILE A 145 14.96 7.53 -12.61
N THR A 146 15.72 8.31 -13.39
CA THR A 146 17.16 8.50 -13.20
C THR A 146 17.49 9.53 -12.11
N SER A 147 16.54 10.41 -11.78
CA SER A 147 16.70 11.40 -10.72
C SER A 147 16.80 10.74 -9.36
N LYS A 148 17.80 11.12 -8.56
CA LYS A 148 17.95 10.68 -7.17
C LYS A 148 16.92 11.30 -6.22
N ARG A 149 16.18 12.32 -6.69
CA ARG A 149 15.17 13.02 -5.88
C ARG A 149 13.78 12.52 -6.25
N PHE A 150 13.34 11.45 -5.61
CA PHE A 150 11.91 11.22 -5.47
C PHE A 150 11.46 12.03 -4.26
N PRO A 151 10.51 12.94 -4.40
CA PRO A 151 10.04 13.69 -3.25
C PRO A 151 9.25 12.74 -2.34
N LEU A 152 9.90 12.25 -1.30
CA LEU A 152 9.24 11.46 -0.23
C LEU A 152 8.03 12.22 0.34
N GLU A 153 8.15 13.54 0.35
CA GLU A 153 7.09 14.47 0.74
C GLU A 153 5.82 14.41 -0.14
N MET A 154 5.87 13.84 -1.34
CA MET A 154 4.65 13.72 -2.16
C MET A 154 3.56 12.89 -1.48
N ARG A 155 3.93 11.89 -0.71
CA ARG A 155 2.98 11.03 -0.01
C ARG A 155 2.23 11.81 1.06
N SER A 156 2.97 12.49 1.94
CA SER A 156 2.38 13.30 3.00
C SER A 156 1.58 14.49 2.45
N LYS A 157 2.09 15.15 1.42
CA LYS A 157 1.36 16.25 0.76
C LYS A 157 0.04 15.78 0.16
N LEU A 158 0.04 14.63 -0.53
CA LEU A 158 -1.19 14.05 -1.08
C LEU A 158 -2.19 13.71 0.03
N ALA A 159 -1.73 13.05 1.10
CA ALA A 159 -2.57 12.72 2.24
C ALA A 159 -3.14 13.98 2.93
N SER A 160 -2.32 15.01 3.13
CA SER A 160 -2.78 16.29 3.70
C SER A 160 -3.79 17.01 2.79
N ILE A 161 -3.59 16.99 1.47
CA ILE A 161 -4.55 17.57 0.51
C ILE A 161 -5.90 16.84 0.60
N VAL A 162 -5.88 15.50 0.63
CA VAL A 162 -7.10 14.71 0.80
C VAL A 162 -7.75 15.01 2.14
N GLY A 163 -6.99 15.01 3.24
CA GLY A 163 -7.50 15.35 4.57
C GLY A 163 -8.14 16.74 4.61
N SER A 164 -7.55 17.72 3.93
CA SER A 164 -8.11 19.08 3.86
C SER A 164 -9.42 19.19 3.09
N ALA A 165 -9.74 18.21 2.25
CA ALA A 165 -10.98 18.20 1.46
C ALA A 165 -12.14 17.47 2.18
N ILE A 166 -11.88 16.83 3.33
CA ILE A 166 -12.92 16.17 4.11
C ILE A 166 -13.71 17.25 4.85
N MET A 167 -14.98 17.36 4.52
CA MET A 167 -15.93 18.22 5.25
C MET A 167 -16.57 17.35 6.34
N GLN A 168 -16.33 17.74 7.58
CA GLN A 168 -16.99 17.14 8.77
C GLN A 168 -18.39 17.70 8.93
#